data_cb81f552a9db499aaebf8324f85019d7
#
_entry.id   cb81f552a9db499aaebf8324f85019d7
#
_cell.length_a   1.000
_cell.length_b   1.000
_cell.length_c   1.000
_cell.angle_alpha   90.00
_cell.angle_beta   90.00
_cell.angle_gamma   90.00
#
_symmetry.space_group_name_H-M   'P 1'
#
loop_
_entity.id
_entity.type
_entity.pdbx_description
1 polymer ?
#
loop_
_entity_poly.entity_id
_entity_poly.type
_entity_poly.pdbx_seq_one_letter_code
_entity_poly.pdbx_strand_id
1 'polypeptide(L)'
;MTPPRSGSALRDLQLAAAAGADLSEGTKTFDFAARADRPDKQGTPQRPDGGIDYSHESVRDGGGRVSLRIYECLKPVIAAINGAAVGVGATMLLPMDIRIASSDARFGFVFNRRGITPEACSSWFLPRAVGISQALEWTYSGRVFPAQEALEGRLVKQVVAPDALMDTARALAREIADNSAPVSVALTRQMMWRMLGADHPMEAHKVDSRSIYARGRMQDVKEGISSFLEKRPPVFTEKVSQDMPDFVPWWEPRPYK
;
A
#
# COMPACT_ATOMS: atom_id res chain seq x y z
N MET A 1 -13.29 33.20 13.81
CA MET A 1 -12.11 32.42 14.28
C MET A 1 -12.44 30.97 14.08
N THR A 2 -11.88 30.34 13.07
CA THR A 2 -12.05 28.90 12.78
C THR A 2 -11.11 28.12 13.71
N PRO A 3 -11.58 27.11 14.47
CA PRO A 3 -10.69 26.33 15.32
C PRO A 3 -9.67 25.55 14.49
N PRO A 4 -8.45 25.30 15.02
CA PRO A 4 -7.43 24.56 14.29
C PRO A 4 -7.90 23.12 14.07
N ARG A 5 -8.08 22.75 12.80
CA ARG A 5 -8.41 21.39 12.38
C ARG A 5 -7.29 20.44 12.77
N SER A 6 -7.63 19.32 13.39
CA SER A 6 -6.67 18.32 13.87
C SER A 6 -5.83 17.77 12.70
N GLY A 7 -4.57 18.19 12.64
CA GLY A 7 -3.63 17.95 11.54
C GLY A 7 -3.05 16.54 11.46
N SER A 8 -3.75 15.49 11.89
CA SER A 8 -3.18 14.12 11.92
C SER A 8 -3.33 13.32 10.62
N ALA A 9 -4.25 13.67 9.74
CA ALA A 9 -4.52 12.90 8.51
C ALA A 9 -3.56 13.19 7.35
N LEU A 10 -2.82 14.31 7.40
CA LEU A 10 -1.98 14.76 6.29
C LEU A 10 -0.47 14.55 6.47
N ARG A 11 -0.01 14.03 7.61
CA ARG A 11 1.43 13.87 7.87
C ARG A 11 2.08 12.73 7.09
N ASP A 12 1.30 11.83 6.50
CA ASP A 12 1.78 10.59 5.89
C ASP A 12 1.82 10.66 4.35
N LEU A 13 1.64 11.83 3.75
CA LEU A 13 1.78 12.07 2.31
C LEU A 13 3.22 12.46 1.96
N GLN A 14 4.15 11.52 2.10
CA GLN A 14 5.50 11.70 1.55
C GLN A 14 5.88 10.46 0.74
N LEU A 15 5.96 10.64 -0.58
CA LEU A 15 6.68 9.68 -1.41
C LEU A 15 7.53 10.40 -2.43
N ALA A 16 8.83 10.28 -2.18
CA ALA A 16 9.84 10.56 -3.17
C ALA A 16 9.84 9.46 -4.23
N ALA A 17 10.25 9.80 -5.44
CA ALA A 17 10.65 8.81 -6.42
C ALA A 17 11.71 7.89 -5.83
N ALA A 18 11.56 6.58 -6.01
CA ALA A 18 12.52 5.60 -5.53
C ALA A 18 13.14 4.87 -6.72
N ALA A 19 14.44 5.04 -6.90
CA ALA A 19 15.19 4.48 -8.03
C ALA A 19 15.50 2.98 -7.89
N GLY A 20 14.97 2.30 -6.86
CA GLY A 20 15.24 0.89 -6.61
C GLY A 20 16.41 0.65 -5.64
N ALA A 21 16.94 -0.58 -5.63
CA ALA A 21 18.08 -0.93 -4.79
C ALA A 21 19.36 -0.24 -5.28
N ASP A 22 20.21 0.17 -4.33
CA ASP A 22 21.54 0.63 -4.62
C ASP A 22 22.39 -0.54 -5.17
N LEU A 23 22.89 -0.40 -6.38
CA LEU A 23 23.75 -1.39 -7.06
C LEU A 23 25.24 -1.08 -6.92
N SER A 24 25.65 -0.16 -6.07
CA SER A 24 27.06 0.22 -5.88
C SER A 24 27.95 -0.94 -5.41
N GLU A 25 27.35 -1.96 -4.74
CA GLU A 25 28.04 -3.19 -4.34
C GLU A 25 28.23 -4.19 -5.49
N GLY A 26 27.84 -3.84 -6.72
CA GLY A 26 28.03 -4.65 -7.90
C GLY A 26 27.33 -6.01 -7.82
N THR A 27 28.01 -7.10 -8.19
CA THR A 27 27.46 -8.46 -8.23
C THR A 27 27.04 -9.02 -6.86
N LYS A 28 27.47 -8.40 -5.76
CA LYS A 28 27.12 -8.81 -4.39
C LYS A 28 25.81 -8.19 -3.89
N THR A 29 25.19 -7.28 -4.64
CA THR A 29 24.01 -6.53 -4.22
C THR A 29 22.87 -7.44 -3.74
N PHE A 30 22.66 -8.58 -4.38
CA PHE A 30 21.60 -9.54 -4.06
C PHE A 30 22.10 -10.84 -3.44
N ASP A 31 23.41 -10.95 -3.18
CA ASP A 31 23.98 -12.08 -2.43
C ASP A 31 23.83 -11.83 -0.92
N PHE A 32 22.67 -12.16 -0.40
CA PHE A 32 22.37 -11.97 1.02
C PHE A 32 23.19 -12.88 1.94
N ALA A 33 23.75 -13.99 1.43
CA ALA A 33 24.63 -14.86 2.19
C ALA A 33 26.02 -14.23 2.39
N ALA A 34 26.48 -13.44 1.40
CA ALA A 34 27.74 -12.71 1.51
C ALA A 34 27.66 -11.44 2.38
N ARG A 35 26.47 -11.02 2.77
CA ARG A 35 26.25 -9.84 3.64
C ARG A 35 26.21 -10.21 5.12
N ALA A 36 27.32 -10.70 5.65
CA ALA A 36 27.44 -11.08 7.06
C ALA A 36 27.35 -9.90 8.06
N ASP A 37 27.36 -8.66 7.56
CA ASP A 37 27.49 -7.43 8.34
C ASP A 37 26.16 -6.69 8.63
N ARG A 38 25.03 -7.28 8.27
CA ARG A 38 23.73 -6.68 8.62
C ARG A 38 23.35 -6.98 10.07
N PRO A 39 23.37 -5.97 10.96
CA PRO A 39 23.09 -6.15 12.39
C PRO A 39 21.64 -6.57 12.70
N ASP A 40 20.72 -6.44 11.72
CA ASP A 40 19.32 -6.81 11.83
C ASP A 40 19.05 -8.30 11.51
N LYS A 41 20.07 -9.04 11.06
CA LYS A 41 19.94 -10.47 10.68
C LYS A 41 20.83 -11.36 11.55
N GLN A 42 20.32 -11.72 12.71
CA GLN A 42 21.03 -12.64 13.59
C GLN A 42 20.97 -14.08 13.06
N GLY A 43 22.11 -14.74 12.99
CA GLY A 43 22.25 -16.15 12.61
C GLY A 43 22.40 -16.41 11.11
N THR A 44 22.55 -17.68 10.77
CA THR A 44 22.65 -18.18 9.40
C THR A 44 21.44 -19.03 9.04
N PRO A 45 20.90 -18.93 7.81
CA PRO A 45 19.85 -19.82 7.34
C PRO A 45 20.37 -21.22 6.98
N GLN A 46 21.67 -21.46 7.07
CA GLN A 46 22.27 -22.74 6.72
C GLN A 46 21.98 -23.79 7.78
N ARG A 47 21.41 -24.92 7.37
CA ARG A 47 21.17 -26.09 8.23
C ARG A 47 22.41 -26.96 8.35
N PRO A 48 22.50 -27.82 9.39
CA PRO A 48 23.63 -28.74 9.57
C PRO A 48 23.83 -29.71 8.40
N ASP A 49 22.77 -30.04 7.65
CA ASP A 49 22.80 -30.89 6.46
C ASP A 49 23.28 -30.19 5.19
N GLY A 50 23.65 -28.91 5.29
CA GLY A 50 24.06 -28.06 4.15
C GLY A 50 22.90 -27.41 3.40
N GLY A 51 21.65 -27.73 3.75
CA GLY A 51 20.47 -27.13 3.17
C GLY A 51 20.20 -25.71 3.71
N ILE A 52 19.23 -25.02 3.10
CA ILE A 52 18.80 -23.69 3.54
C ILE A 52 17.44 -23.79 4.26
N ASP A 53 17.35 -23.16 5.41
CA ASP A 53 16.10 -22.91 6.10
C ASP A 53 15.47 -21.61 5.53
N TYR A 54 14.58 -21.76 4.57
CA TYR A 54 13.86 -20.62 3.96
C TYR A 54 12.87 -19.93 4.90
N SER A 55 12.58 -20.49 6.06
CA SER A 55 11.77 -19.84 7.09
C SER A 55 12.58 -18.92 8.00
N HIS A 56 13.91 -18.96 7.92
CA HIS A 56 14.79 -18.14 8.74
C HIS A 56 14.62 -16.63 8.44
N GLU A 57 14.63 -15.79 9.47
CA GLU A 57 14.40 -14.34 9.33
C GLU A 57 15.40 -13.65 8.37
N SER A 58 16.65 -14.16 8.29
CA SER A 58 17.65 -13.61 7.37
C SER A 58 17.34 -13.81 5.88
N VAL A 59 16.48 -14.78 5.54
CA VAL A 59 16.02 -15.02 4.17
C VAL A 59 14.88 -14.09 3.80
N ARG A 60 14.18 -13.54 4.79
CA ARG A 60 13.00 -12.73 4.58
C ARG A 60 13.29 -11.47 3.78
N ASP A 61 12.51 -11.26 2.72
CA ASP A 61 12.60 -10.07 1.88
C ASP A 61 12.25 -8.78 2.64
N GLY A 62 13.18 -7.83 2.65
CA GLY A 62 12.99 -6.54 3.30
C GLY A 62 11.90 -5.67 2.65
N GLY A 63 11.81 -5.70 1.31
CA GLY A 63 10.75 -5.02 0.56
C GLY A 63 9.37 -5.57 0.91
N GLY A 64 9.26 -6.90 1.08
CA GLY A 64 8.02 -7.55 1.52
C GLY A 64 7.56 -7.10 2.90
N ARG A 65 8.48 -6.88 3.84
CA ARG A 65 8.15 -6.32 5.17
C ARG A 65 7.53 -4.94 5.08
N VAL A 66 8.08 -4.07 4.22
CA VAL A 66 7.53 -2.72 3.99
C VAL A 66 6.14 -2.80 3.35
N SER A 67 6.00 -3.61 2.32
CA SER A 67 4.72 -3.80 1.60
C SER A 67 3.62 -4.33 2.52
N LEU A 68 3.93 -5.31 3.36
CA LEU A 68 2.98 -5.83 4.35
C LEU A 68 2.61 -4.77 5.39
N ARG A 69 3.55 -3.94 5.83
CA ARG A 69 3.26 -2.85 6.76
C ARG A 69 2.34 -1.79 6.16
N ILE A 70 2.52 -1.46 4.87
CA ILE A 70 1.60 -0.55 4.16
C ILE A 70 0.21 -1.20 4.01
N TYR A 71 0.16 -2.48 3.68
CA TYR A 71 -1.09 -3.24 3.59
C TYR A 71 -1.89 -3.24 4.90
N GLU A 72 -1.21 -3.39 6.03
CA GLU A 72 -1.80 -3.39 7.37
C GLU A 72 -2.18 -1.99 7.88
N CYS A 73 -1.77 -0.92 7.21
CA CYS A 73 -2.11 0.44 7.61
C CYS A 73 -3.63 0.62 7.65
N LEU A 74 -4.14 1.26 8.70
CA LEU A 74 -5.57 1.56 8.84
C LEU A 74 -5.98 2.86 8.13
N LYS A 75 -5.01 3.71 7.82
CA LYS A 75 -5.27 4.98 7.11
C LYS A 75 -5.05 4.79 5.60
N PRO A 76 -5.81 5.49 4.76
CA PRO A 76 -5.53 5.53 3.32
C PRO A 76 -4.11 6.01 3.03
N VAL A 77 -3.47 5.38 2.05
CA VAL A 77 -2.13 5.71 1.59
C VAL A 77 -2.20 6.11 0.11
N ILE A 78 -1.85 7.36 -0.17
CA ILE A 78 -1.82 7.91 -1.53
C ILE A 78 -0.37 8.08 -1.96
N ALA A 79 0.00 7.47 -3.10
CA ALA A 79 1.30 7.65 -3.71
C ALA A 79 1.26 8.82 -4.70
N ALA A 80 2.14 9.81 -4.50
CA ALA A 80 2.43 10.89 -5.44
C ALA A 80 3.81 10.65 -6.05
N ILE A 81 3.86 10.18 -7.31
CA ILE A 81 5.06 9.66 -7.95
C ILE A 81 5.60 10.74 -8.90
N ASN A 82 6.69 11.40 -8.52
CA ASN A 82 7.24 12.54 -9.25
C ASN A 82 8.38 12.21 -10.24
N GLY A 83 8.87 10.96 -10.26
CA GLY A 83 10.02 10.59 -11.09
C GLY A 83 10.14 9.08 -11.26
N ALA A 84 11.37 8.56 -11.21
CA ALA A 84 11.63 7.13 -11.40
C ALA A 84 11.09 6.29 -10.24
N ALA A 85 10.34 5.24 -10.58
CA ALA A 85 9.84 4.19 -9.69
C ALA A 85 10.23 2.84 -10.31
N VAL A 86 11.42 2.32 -9.95
CA VAL A 86 12.03 1.16 -10.59
C VAL A 86 12.45 0.14 -9.54
N GLY A 87 12.30 -1.16 -9.84
CA GLY A 87 12.59 -2.23 -8.88
C GLY A 87 11.74 -2.09 -7.62
N VAL A 88 12.36 -2.12 -6.43
CA VAL A 88 11.65 -1.95 -5.15
C VAL A 88 10.88 -0.62 -5.08
N GLY A 89 11.36 0.43 -5.76
CA GLY A 89 10.65 1.70 -5.87
C GLY A 89 9.31 1.59 -6.60
N ALA A 90 9.15 0.63 -7.52
CA ALA A 90 7.87 0.34 -8.17
C ALA A 90 7.02 -0.62 -7.32
N THR A 91 7.63 -1.66 -6.75
CA THR A 91 6.87 -2.70 -6.03
C THR A 91 6.31 -2.22 -4.70
N MET A 92 7.01 -1.33 -3.98
CA MET A 92 6.49 -0.75 -2.72
C MET A 92 5.28 0.18 -2.92
N LEU A 93 5.01 0.65 -4.14
CA LEU A 93 3.82 1.46 -4.45
C LEU A 93 2.54 0.61 -4.55
N LEU A 94 2.67 -0.68 -4.81
CA LEU A 94 1.55 -1.57 -5.11
C LEU A 94 0.55 -1.72 -3.95
N PRO A 95 0.97 -1.84 -2.67
CA PRO A 95 0.05 -1.89 -1.54
C PRO A 95 -0.55 -0.53 -1.15
N MET A 96 -0.14 0.58 -1.79
CA MET A 96 -0.76 1.88 -1.59
C MET A 96 -2.09 1.96 -2.31
N ASP A 97 -3.06 2.65 -1.72
CA ASP A 97 -4.45 2.58 -2.17
C ASP A 97 -4.67 3.30 -3.49
N ILE A 98 -4.10 4.50 -3.62
CA ILE A 98 -4.27 5.35 -4.81
C ILE A 98 -2.90 5.83 -5.26
N ARG A 99 -2.60 5.69 -6.55
CA ARG A 99 -1.34 6.11 -7.17
C ARG A 99 -1.62 7.19 -8.20
N ILE A 100 -0.98 8.35 -8.04
CA ILE A 100 -1.02 9.50 -8.96
C ILE A 100 0.41 9.75 -9.42
N ALA A 101 0.63 9.90 -10.71
CA ALA A 101 1.95 10.09 -11.28
C ALA A 101 2.09 11.46 -11.95
N SER A 102 3.31 12.02 -11.89
CA SER A 102 3.74 13.06 -12.80
C SER A 102 3.89 12.51 -14.22
N SER A 103 3.69 13.33 -15.24
CA SER A 103 3.99 12.99 -16.63
C SER A 103 5.46 12.58 -16.84
N ASP A 104 6.36 13.05 -15.99
CA ASP A 104 7.78 12.73 -16.02
C ASP A 104 8.13 11.40 -15.36
N ALA A 105 7.19 10.80 -14.65
CA ALA A 105 7.43 9.53 -13.94
C ALA A 105 7.73 8.38 -14.91
N ARG A 106 8.60 7.47 -14.46
CA ARG A 106 8.97 6.25 -15.17
C ARG A 106 8.83 5.07 -14.24
N PHE A 107 8.34 3.97 -14.76
CA PHE A 107 8.11 2.74 -14.01
C PHE A 107 8.90 1.58 -14.59
N GLY A 108 9.29 0.63 -13.75
CA GLY A 108 9.99 -0.56 -14.25
C GLY A 108 10.06 -1.69 -13.22
N PHE A 109 9.61 -2.88 -13.64
CA PHE A 109 9.74 -4.12 -12.87
C PHE A 109 10.97 -4.90 -13.40
N VAL A 110 12.16 -4.33 -13.19
CA VAL A 110 13.40 -4.69 -13.89
C VAL A 110 14.10 -5.96 -13.40
N PHE A 111 13.47 -6.73 -12.54
CA PHE A 111 14.05 -7.88 -11.83
C PHE A 111 14.61 -8.94 -12.78
N ASN A 112 13.81 -9.41 -13.74
CA ASN A 112 14.20 -10.48 -14.66
C ASN A 112 15.42 -10.08 -15.53
N ARG A 113 15.57 -8.79 -15.85
CA ARG A 113 16.79 -8.29 -16.53
C ARG A 113 18.05 -8.32 -15.66
N ARG A 114 17.91 -8.58 -14.37
CA ARG A 114 19.02 -8.73 -13.41
C ARG A 114 19.19 -10.18 -12.96
N GLY A 115 18.43 -11.12 -13.53
CA GLY A 115 18.48 -12.54 -13.16
C GLY A 115 17.85 -12.83 -11.80
N ILE A 116 17.06 -11.91 -11.26
CA ILE A 116 16.31 -12.07 -10.01
C ILE A 116 14.81 -12.02 -10.27
N THR A 117 14.03 -12.48 -9.30
CA THR A 117 12.57 -12.50 -9.38
C THR A 117 11.96 -11.25 -8.74
N PRO A 118 10.71 -10.87 -9.09
CA PRO A 118 9.95 -9.86 -8.38
C PRO A 118 9.87 -10.13 -6.87
N GLU A 119 9.91 -9.06 -6.07
CA GLU A 119 9.95 -9.06 -4.62
C GLU A 119 8.85 -8.16 -4.02
N ALA A 120 8.91 -7.85 -2.72
CA ALA A 120 8.01 -6.92 -2.03
C ALA A 120 6.53 -7.28 -2.17
N CYS A 121 6.21 -8.58 -2.18
CA CYS A 121 4.86 -9.11 -2.40
C CYS A 121 4.23 -8.67 -3.74
N SER A 122 5.04 -8.20 -4.70
CA SER A 122 4.54 -7.71 -5.99
C SER A 122 3.84 -8.80 -6.80
N SER A 123 4.21 -10.06 -6.66
CA SER A 123 3.53 -11.21 -7.25
C SER A 123 2.06 -11.35 -6.80
N TRP A 124 1.73 -10.81 -5.63
CA TRP A 124 0.35 -10.75 -5.14
C TRP A 124 -0.36 -9.47 -5.55
N PHE A 125 0.31 -8.30 -5.40
CA PHE A 125 -0.32 -7.00 -5.62
C PHE A 125 -0.44 -6.63 -7.10
N LEU A 126 0.61 -6.83 -7.90
CA LEU A 126 0.65 -6.33 -9.28
C LEU A 126 -0.46 -6.93 -10.16
N PRO A 127 -0.66 -8.27 -10.22
CA PRO A 127 -1.73 -8.83 -11.05
C PRO A 127 -3.13 -8.43 -10.60
N ARG A 128 -3.31 -8.08 -9.32
CA ARG A 128 -4.58 -7.56 -8.80
C ARG A 128 -4.83 -6.11 -9.20
N ALA A 129 -3.77 -5.34 -9.39
CA ALA A 129 -3.87 -3.95 -9.84
C ALA A 129 -4.10 -3.82 -11.34
N VAL A 130 -3.35 -4.59 -12.17
CA VAL A 130 -3.28 -4.39 -13.62
C VAL A 130 -3.78 -5.58 -14.45
N GLY A 131 -4.16 -6.68 -13.80
CA GLY A 131 -4.46 -7.93 -14.45
C GLY A 131 -3.22 -8.76 -14.76
N ILE A 132 -3.39 -10.07 -14.90
CA ILE A 132 -2.27 -11.01 -15.00
C ILE A 132 -1.44 -10.82 -16.28
N SER A 133 -2.08 -10.55 -17.42
CA SER A 133 -1.38 -10.40 -18.70
C SER A 133 -0.44 -9.19 -18.69
N GLN A 134 -0.93 -8.04 -18.24
CA GLN A 134 -0.10 -6.82 -18.14
C GLN A 134 1.00 -6.95 -17.10
N ALA A 135 0.72 -7.59 -15.97
CA ALA A 135 1.71 -7.86 -14.93
C ALA A 135 2.88 -8.72 -15.48
N LEU A 136 2.55 -9.78 -16.22
CA LEU A 136 3.55 -10.67 -16.82
C LEU A 136 4.36 -9.96 -17.92
N GLU A 137 3.71 -9.20 -18.80
CA GLU A 137 4.41 -8.44 -19.84
C GLU A 137 5.46 -7.49 -19.26
N TRP A 138 5.10 -6.70 -18.26
CA TRP A 138 6.03 -5.77 -17.63
C TRP A 138 7.14 -6.46 -16.84
N THR A 139 6.84 -7.55 -16.15
CA THR A 139 7.84 -8.26 -15.35
C THR A 139 8.77 -9.10 -16.23
N TYR A 140 8.28 -9.78 -17.26
CA TYR A 140 9.11 -10.59 -18.15
C TYR A 140 10.05 -9.71 -18.99
N SER A 141 9.53 -8.64 -19.57
CA SER A 141 10.35 -7.71 -20.36
C SER A 141 11.33 -6.94 -19.49
N GLY A 142 10.97 -6.65 -18.23
CA GLY A 142 11.76 -5.83 -17.31
C GLY A 142 12.10 -4.46 -17.88
N ARG A 143 11.34 -3.96 -18.85
CA ARG A 143 11.56 -2.64 -19.45
C ARG A 143 11.08 -1.52 -18.53
N VAL A 144 11.63 -0.35 -18.75
CA VAL A 144 11.14 0.89 -18.12
C VAL A 144 10.15 1.53 -19.09
N PHE A 145 9.03 2.01 -18.56
CA PHE A 145 7.93 2.57 -19.34
C PHE A 145 7.44 3.91 -18.74
N PRO A 146 6.81 4.78 -19.56
CA PRO A 146 6.37 6.10 -19.13
C PRO A 146 5.09 6.05 -18.29
N ALA A 147 4.77 7.18 -17.64
CA ALA A 147 3.57 7.36 -16.85
C ALA A 147 2.27 7.14 -17.63
N GLN A 148 2.24 7.51 -18.91
CA GLN A 148 1.07 7.31 -19.76
C GLN A 148 0.73 5.83 -19.94
N GLU A 149 1.73 4.98 -20.15
CA GLU A 149 1.53 3.53 -20.21
C GLU A 149 1.08 2.95 -18.87
N ALA A 150 1.63 3.49 -17.76
CA ALA A 150 1.18 3.11 -16.41
C ALA A 150 -0.31 3.46 -16.18
N LEU A 151 -0.81 4.54 -16.76
CA LEU A 151 -2.23 4.92 -16.74
C LEU A 151 -3.08 3.96 -17.56
N GLU A 152 -2.68 3.68 -18.81
CA GLU A 152 -3.36 2.75 -19.71
C GLU A 152 -3.44 1.33 -19.14
N GLY A 153 -2.35 0.88 -18.52
CA GLY A 153 -2.26 -0.39 -17.80
C GLY A 153 -2.88 -0.38 -16.40
N ARG A 154 -3.53 0.70 -15.98
CA ARG A 154 -4.22 0.84 -14.68
C ARG A 154 -3.29 0.74 -13.46
N LEU A 155 -1.98 0.89 -13.62
CA LEU A 155 -1.05 0.94 -12.50
C LEU A 155 -1.23 2.23 -11.70
N VAL A 156 -1.47 3.35 -12.38
CA VAL A 156 -1.80 4.63 -11.75
C VAL A 156 -3.22 5.07 -12.13
N LYS A 157 -3.86 5.81 -11.23
CA LYS A 157 -5.21 6.32 -11.44
C LYS A 157 -5.22 7.55 -12.35
N GLN A 158 -4.17 8.36 -12.27
CA GLN A 158 -4.10 9.65 -12.96
C GLN A 158 -2.63 10.01 -13.25
N VAL A 159 -2.45 10.72 -14.37
CA VAL A 159 -1.18 11.38 -14.72
C VAL A 159 -1.46 12.89 -14.81
N VAL A 160 -0.60 13.68 -14.19
CA VAL A 160 -0.72 15.14 -14.14
C VAL A 160 0.61 15.81 -14.45
N ALA A 161 0.60 17.11 -14.71
CA ALA A 161 1.84 17.88 -14.84
C ALA A 161 2.67 17.83 -13.55
N PRO A 162 4.01 17.90 -13.63
CA PRO A 162 4.89 17.76 -12.47
C PRO A 162 4.58 18.72 -11.32
N ASP A 163 4.28 19.96 -11.64
CA ASP A 163 3.93 21.04 -10.70
C ASP A 163 2.54 20.86 -10.05
N ALA A 164 1.61 20.17 -10.72
CA ALA A 164 0.28 19.89 -10.21
C ALA A 164 0.20 18.63 -9.31
N LEU A 165 1.25 17.80 -9.28
CA LEU A 165 1.21 16.48 -8.63
C LEU A 165 0.82 16.55 -7.15
N MET A 166 1.51 17.37 -6.39
CA MET A 166 1.29 17.43 -4.94
C MET A 166 -0.05 18.07 -4.58
N ASP A 167 -0.48 19.07 -5.34
CA ASP A 167 -1.78 19.72 -5.11
C ASP A 167 -2.93 18.76 -5.44
N THR A 168 -2.83 17.98 -6.52
CA THR A 168 -3.79 16.93 -6.86
C THR A 168 -3.87 15.85 -5.77
N ALA A 169 -2.73 15.36 -5.29
CA ALA A 169 -2.69 14.35 -4.25
C ALA A 169 -3.26 14.88 -2.91
N ARG A 170 -2.94 16.12 -2.55
CA ARG A 170 -3.47 16.78 -1.35
C ARG A 170 -4.96 17.06 -1.46
N ALA A 171 -5.45 17.48 -2.62
CA ALA A 171 -6.87 17.72 -2.85
C ALA A 171 -7.68 16.42 -2.62
N LEU A 172 -7.22 15.30 -3.19
CA LEU A 172 -7.84 14.00 -2.96
C LEU A 172 -7.80 13.58 -1.49
N ALA A 173 -6.65 13.78 -0.83
CA ALA A 173 -6.53 13.46 0.61
C ALA A 173 -7.46 14.32 1.47
N ARG A 174 -7.63 15.59 1.11
CA ARG A 174 -8.58 16.50 1.79
C ARG A 174 -10.02 16.10 1.56
N GLU A 175 -10.36 15.75 0.32
CA GLU A 175 -11.71 15.26 0.01
C GLU A 175 -12.10 14.07 0.90
N ILE A 176 -11.18 13.11 1.08
CA ILE A 176 -11.41 11.97 1.97
C ILE A 176 -11.47 12.41 3.44
N ALA A 177 -10.49 13.19 3.89
CA ALA A 177 -10.34 13.55 5.31
C ALA A 177 -11.41 14.53 5.81
N ASP A 178 -11.89 15.41 4.95
CA ASP A 178 -12.83 16.46 5.34
C ASP A 178 -14.31 15.98 5.21
N ASN A 179 -14.57 14.96 4.39
CA ASN A 179 -15.94 14.55 4.06
C ASN A 179 -16.31 13.12 4.50
N SER A 180 -15.36 12.36 5.08
CA SER A 180 -15.60 10.95 5.42
C SER A 180 -15.24 10.64 6.87
N ALA A 181 -16.07 9.84 7.53
CA ALA A 181 -15.83 9.40 8.90
C ALA A 181 -14.57 8.52 8.98
N PRO A 182 -13.56 8.88 9.80
CA PRO A 182 -12.23 8.25 9.75
C PRO A 182 -12.25 6.76 10.10
N VAL A 183 -13.08 6.33 11.03
CA VAL A 183 -13.21 4.91 11.38
C VAL A 183 -13.87 4.12 10.26
N SER A 184 -14.86 4.68 9.58
CA SER A 184 -15.50 4.05 8.41
C SER A 184 -14.53 3.91 7.24
N VAL A 185 -13.68 4.93 7.00
CA VAL A 185 -12.62 4.87 5.99
C VAL A 185 -11.61 3.76 6.30
N ALA A 186 -11.17 3.63 7.57
CA ALA A 186 -10.24 2.59 8.00
C ALA A 186 -10.82 1.18 7.83
N LEU A 187 -12.07 0.97 8.21
CA LEU A 187 -12.79 -0.29 8.00
C LEU A 187 -12.91 -0.61 6.51
N THR A 188 -13.38 0.34 5.70
CA THR A 188 -13.52 0.18 4.26
C THR A 188 -12.20 -0.24 3.61
N ARG A 189 -11.08 0.41 3.98
CA ARG A 189 -9.77 0.06 3.48
C ARG A 189 -9.43 -1.41 3.75
N GLN A 190 -9.58 -1.86 4.99
CA GLN A 190 -9.27 -3.24 5.36
C GLN A 190 -10.23 -4.24 4.70
N MET A 191 -11.52 -3.91 4.61
CA MET A 191 -12.51 -4.74 3.94
C MET A 191 -12.16 -4.94 2.46
N MET A 192 -11.91 -3.86 1.72
CA MET A 192 -11.57 -3.94 0.30
C MET A 192 -10.29 -4.74 0.06
N TRP A 193 -9.20 -4.46 0.76
CA TRP A 193 -7.95 -5.17 0.57
C TRP A 193 -8.03 -6.66 0.93
N ARG A 194 -8.70 -7.00 2.03
CA ARG A 194 -8.74 -8.40 2.50
C ARG A 194 -9.70 -9.26 1.71
N MET A 195 -10.79 -8.69 1.21
CA MET A 195 -11.74 -9.43 0.38
C MET A 195 -11.20 -9.77 -1.02
N LEU A 196 -10.10 -9.15 -1.48
CA LEU A 196 -9.41 -9.59 -2.71
C LEU A 196 -8.85 -11.02 -2.65
N GLY A 197 -8.69 -11.58 -1.47
CA GLY A 197 -8.24 -12.96 -1.27
C GLY A 197 -9.31 -13.91 -0.73
N ALA A 198 -10.54 -13.45 -0.58
CA ALA A 198 -11.65 -14.28 -0.12
C ALA A 198 -12.12 -15.21 -1.26
N ASP A 199 -12.45 -16.42 -0.91
CA ASP A 199 -12.91 -17.47 -1.84
C ASP A 199 -14.42 -17.41 -2.11
N HIS A 200 -15.16 -16.72 -1.25
CA HIS A 200 -16.62 -16.63 -1.38
C HIS A 200 -17.14 -15.27 -0.86
N PRO A 201 -18.16 -14.67 -1.52
CA PRO A 201 -18.74 -13.37 -1.09
C PRO A 201 -19.38 -13.41 0.30
N MET A 202 -19.67 -14.60 0.85
CA MET A 202 -20.16 -14.74 2.22
C MET A 202 -19.15 -14.19 3.25
N GLU A 203 -17.86 -14.27 2.96
CA GLU A 203 -16.84 -13.69 3.87
C GLU A 203 -16.96 -12.16 3.92
N ALA A 204 -17.22 -11.52 2.80
CA ALA A 204 -17.54 -10.09 2.77
C ALA A 204 -18.85 -9.81 3.54
N HIS A 205 -19.92 -10.58 3.29
CA HIS A 205 -21.21 -10.39 3.96
C HIS A 205 -21.11 -10.47 5.48
N LYS A 206 -20.29 -11.39 6.02
CA LYS A 206 -20.07 -11.50 7.48
C LYS A 206 -19.43 -10.23 8.06
N VAL A 207 -18.42 -9.68 7.37
CA VAL A 207 -17.72 -8.49 7.84
C VAL A 207 -18.58 -7.23 7.64
N ASP A 208 -19.25 -7.11 6.49
CA ASP A 208 -20.18 -6.01 6.19
C ASP A 208 -21.27 -5.92 7.25
N SER A 209 -21.87 -7.07 7.59
CA SER A 209 -22.95 -7.12 8.60
C SER A 209 -22.47 -6.67 9.99
N ARG A 210 -21.28 -7.12 10.41
CA ARG A 210 -20.67 -6.67 11.68
C ARG A 210 -20.37 -5.17 11.65
N SER A 211 -19.81 -4.70 10.55
CA SER A 211 -19.40 -3.30 10.38
C SER A 211 -20.61 -2.37 10.41
N ILE A 212 -21.66 -2.66 9.64
CA ILE A 212 -22.84 -1.80 9.59
C ILE A 212 -23.58 -1.79 10.94
N TYR A 213 -23.65 -2.95 11.62
CA TYR A 213 -24.27 -3.06 12.93
C TYR A 213 -23.50 -2.28 14.01
N ALA A 214 -22.18 -2.41 14.05
CA ALA A 214 -21.33 -1.70 15.00
C ALA A 214 -21.35 -0.19 14.74
N ARG A 215 -21.17 0.22 13.48
CA ARG A 215 -21.14 1.64 13.09
C ARG A 215 -22.48 2.34 13.32
N GLY A 216 -23.61 1.67 13.05
CA GLY A 216 -24.95 2.25 13.21
C GLY A 216 -25.26 2.85 14.58
N ARG A 217 -24.50 2.47 15.61
CA ARG A 217 -24.65 2.99 16.99
C ARG A 217 -23.75 4.18 17.31
N MET A 218 -22.78 4.47 16.45
CA MET A 218 -21.70 5.40 16.70
C MET A 218 -22.09 6.84 16.39
N GLN A 219 -21.34 7.79 16.99
CA GLN A 219 -21.65 9.21 16.88
C GLN A 219 -21.45 9.75 15.45
N ASP A 220 -20.40 9.31 14.76
CA ASP A 220 -20.12 9.78 13.40
C ASP A 220 -21.20 9.35 12.40
N VAL A 221 -21.92 8.24 12.62
CA VAL A 221 -23.06 7.86 11.77
C VAL A 221 -24.24 8.81 11.98
N LYS A 222 -24.53 9.19 13.23
CA LYS A 222 -25.57 10.17 13.54
C LYS A 222 -25.24 11.52 12.90
N GLU A 223 -23.99 11.96 13.05
CA GLU A 223 -23.51 13.19 12.44
C GLU A 223 -23.59 13.15 10.91
N GLY A 224 -23.16 12.05 10.28
CA GLY A 224 -23.21 11.90 8.84
C GLY A 224 -24.64 11.97 8.28
N ILE A 225 -25.63 11.41 9.01
CA ILE A 225 -27.04 11.49 8.63
C ILE A 225 -27.60 12.90 8.87
N SER A 226 -27.35 13.48 10.06
CA SER A 226 -27.86 14.83 10.38
C SER A 226 -27.31 15.90 9.46
N SER A 227 -25.98 15.91 9.23
CA SER A 227 -25.34 16.88 8.33
C SER A 227 -25.87 16.78 6.90
N PHE A 228 -26.13 15.55 6.41
CA PHE A 228 -26.73 15.33 5.09
C PHE A 228 -28.15 15.90 4.99
N LEU A 229 -29.00 15.64 5.98
CA LEU A 229 -30.37 16.15 6.02
C LEU A 229 -30.42 17.68 6.16
N GLU A 230 -29.50 18.23 6.94
CA GLU A 230 -29.36 19.68 7.18
C GLU A 230 -28.58 20.40 6.06
N LYS A 231 -28.05 19.67 5.07
CA LYS A 231 -27.26 20.20 3.93
C LYS A 231 -26.05 21.02 4.40
N ARG A 232 -25.35 20.57 5.43
CA ARG A 232 -24.13 21.19 5.95
C ARG A 232 -22.95 20.22 5.87
N PRO A 233 -21.71 20.71 5.91
CA PRO A 233 -20.54 19.84 6.05
C PRO A 233 -20.59 19.03 7.35
N PRO A 234 -20.15 17.75 7.31
CA PRO A 234 -20.09 16.91 8.52
C PRO A 234 -18.91 17.32 9.43
N VAL A 235 -19.05 17.04 10.72
CA VAL A 235 -18.01 17.21 11.72
C VAL A 235 -17.80 15.88 12.44
N PHE A 236 -16.97 15.02 11.86
CA PHE A 236 -16.64 13.72 12.43
C PHE A 236 -15.63 13.84 13.58
N THR A 237 -15.86 13.14 14.67
CA THR A 237 -15.09 13.26 15.91
C THR A 237 -14.39 11.96 16.32
N GLU A 238 -14.81 10.83 15.79
CA GLU A 238 -14.25 9.52 16.12
C GLU A 238 -12.82 9.39 15.57
N LYS A 239 -12.02 8.60 16.25
CA LYS A 239 -10.58 8.41 15.95
C LYS A 239 -10.29 6.94 15.72
N VAL A 240 -9.53 6.64 14.67
CA VAL A 240 -9.08 5.27 14.36
C VAL A 240 -8.32 4.62 15.52
N SER A 241 -7.58 5.42 16.32
CA SER A 241 -6.81 4.91 17.47
C SER A 241 -7.64 4.58 18.71
N GLN A 242 -8.93 4.95 18.76
CA GLN A 242 -9.76 4.86 19.97
C GLN A 242 -11.12 4.20 19.72
N ASP A 243 -11.70 4.40 18.53
CA ASP A 243 -13.10 4.12 18.27
C ASP A 243 -13.31 3.00 17.22
N MET A 244 -12.25 2.20 16.98
CA MET A 244 -12.39 1.01 16.14
C MET A 244 -13.28 -0.02 16.84
N PRO A 245 -14.19 -0.72 16.11
CA PRO A 245 -15.00 -1.77 16.68
C PRO A 245 -14.17 -2.91 17.28
N ASP A 246 -14.71 -3.56 18.30
CA ASP A 246 -14.08 -4.64 19.08
C ASP A 246 -13.76 -5.90 18.26
N PHE A 247 -14.48 -6.13 17.16
CA PHE A 247 -14.19 -7.25 16.26
C PHE A 247 -12.99 -7.01 15.32
N VAL A 248 -12.35 -5.84 15.38
CA VAL A 248 -11.17 -5.51 14.57
C VAL A 248 -9.88 -5.76 15.37
N PRO A 249 -8.97 -6.57 14.86
CA PRO A 249 -8.98 -7.24 13.55
C PRO A 249 -9.88 -8.49 13.56
N TRP A 250 -10.66 -8.68 12.48
CA TRP A 250 -11.44 -9.93 12.28
C TRP A 250 -10.64 -11.04 11.60
N TRP A 251 -9.41 -10.74 11.23
CA TRP A 251 -8.46 -11.65 10.60
C TRP A 251 -7.39 -12.08 11.59
N GLU A 252 -6.85 -13.25 11.37
CA GLU A 252 -5.68 -13.72 12.09
C GLU A 252 -4.39 -13.25 11.42
N PRO A 253 -3.39 -12.81 12.19
CA PRO A 253 -2.06 -12.56 11.64
C PRO A 253 -1.49 -13.81 10.98
N ARG A 254 -0.92 -13.65 9.79
CA ARG A 254 -0.25 -14.75 9.10
C ARG A 254 1.25 -14.67 9.38
N PRO A 255 1.82 -15.60 10.18
CA PRO A 255 3.25 -15.61 10.45
C PRO A 255 4.02 -15.93 9.16
N TYR A 256 5.29 -15.54 9.13
CA TYR A 256 6.19 -15.87 8.03
C TYR A 256 6.62 -17.35 8.07
N LYS A 257 6.61 -17.94 9.26
CA LYS A 257 6.99 -19.34 9.54
C LYS A 257 5.78 -20.24 9.57
#